data_c701f68a49a8c086eb9ce98ee83c12b0
#
_entry.id   c701f68a49a8c086eb9ce98ee83c12b0
#
_cell.length_a   1.000
_cell.length_b   1.000
_cell.length_c   1.000
_cell.angle_alpha   90.00
_cell.angle_beta   90.00
_cell.angle_gamma   90.00
#
_symmetry.space_group_name_H-M   'P 1'
#
loop_
_entity.id
_entity.type
_entity.pdbx_description
1 polymer ?
#
loop_
_entity_poly.entity_id
_entity_poly.type
_entity_poly.pdbx_seq_one_letter_code
_entity_poly.pdbx_strand_id
1 'polypeptide(L)'
;METMLSATAITKLRDGKLLLATTYNGLFIEKDGEWKQVSTGFQKRIRDLHSEGNVVYGVGDEGVFIRSMNGGETWTIQRFPTKATSWNVCSNENGTVIAHGDKTLYHSNNFGSTWETIQPFLNYGSEAPSIRSLFLYKHYLFIGTKIHTKYGGVWLFDLETRKLKRIKIAMNQMISALTIHNSYLVSASGSCKGISGNISFCRIDESIESDKIGWHTCQSEQKASSYLDLSVDQHVLYTTSTQNKAGISTVCRVLLEEGIVTVCDSVKGHGWRIVNEKEGYVVAGSGELKEMQWKKKAV
;
A
#
# COMPACT_ATOMS: atom_id res chain seq x y z
N MET A 1 24.80 -20.45 6.30
CA MET A 1 24.44 -19.12 5.78
C MET A 1 22.97 -18.95 6.10
N GLU A 2 22.64 -18.27 7.21
CA GLU A 2 21.25 -17.97 7.56
C GLU A 2 20.74 -16.99 6.51
N THR A 3 19.75 -17.41 5.73
CA THR A 3 19.12 -16.56 4.71
C THR A 3 18.37 -15.44 5.42
N MET A 4 18.82 -14.20 5.25
CA MET A 4 18.06 -13.03 5.70
C MET A 4 16.68 -13.05 5.04
N LEU A 5 15.63 -13.26 5.83
CA LEU A 5 14.25 -13.22 5.38
C LEU A 5 13.78 -11.77 5.44
N SER A 6 13.51 -11.20 4.28
CA SER A 6 12.92 -9.86 4.16
C SER A 6 11.42 -10.01 3.98
N ALA A 7 10.65 -9.44 4.90
CA ALA A 7 9.20 -9.32 4.74
C ALA A 7 8.86 -8.23 3.72
N THR A 8 7.94 -8.54 2.81
CA THR A 8 7.59 -7.66 1.68
C THR A 8 6.19 -7.11 1.76
N ALA A 9 5.30 -7.80 2.46
CA ALA A 9 3.92 -7.38 2.69
C ALA A 9 3.39 -7.96 4.00
N ILE A 10 2.40 -7.31 4.60
CA ILE A 10 1.71 -7.76 5.79
C ILE A 10 0.26 -7.28 5.74
N THR A 11 -0.66 -8.09 6.25
CA THR A 11 -2.05 -7.69 6.47
C THR A 11 -2.60 -8.34 7.74
N LYS A 12 -3.61 -7.72 8.33
CA LYS A 12 -4.32 -8.24 9.48
C LYS A 12 -5.58 -8.96 9.02
N LEU A 13 -5.77 -10.19 9.46
CA LEU A 13 -6.95 -11.00 9.16
C LEU A 13 -8.12 -10.60 10.05
N ARG A 14 -9.32 -11.03 9.69
CA ARG A 14 -10.55 -10.75 10.44
C ARG A 14 -10.50 -11.25 11.89
N ASP A 15 -9.85 -12.36 12.14
CA ASP A 15 -9.68 -12.94 13.49
C ASP A 15 -8.56 -12.27 14.31
N GLY A 16 -7.93 -11.24 13.77
CA GLY A 16 -6.86 -10.47 14.39
C GLY A 16 -5.46 -11.03 14.15
N LYS A 17 -5.32 -12.23 13.56
CA LYS A 17 -4.00 -12.77 13.19
C LYS A 17 -3.35 -11.97 12.09
N LEU A 18 -2.03 -12.01 12.05
CA LEU A 18 -1.24 -11.39 11.00
C LEU A 18 -0.86 -12.41 9.94
N LEU A 19 -0.92 -11.97 8.68
CA LEU A 19 -0.42 -12.70 7.52
C LEU A 19 0.72 -11.90 6.89
N LEU A 20 1.87 -12.55 6.70
CA LEU A 20 3.11 -11.97 6.23
C LEU A 20 3.55 -12.61 4.91
N ALA A 21 4.01 -11.82 3.95
CA ALA A 21 4.73 -12.31 2.78
C ALA A 21 6.23 -12.02 2.90
N THR A 22 7.05 -12.96 2.45
CA THR A 22 8.52 -12.83 2.45
C THR A 22 9.09 -12.83 1.03
N THR A 23 10.34 -12.44 0.90
CA THR A 23 11.03 -12.34 -0.39
C THR A 23 11.13 -13.69 -1.10
N TYR A 24 11.41 -14.78 -0.38
CA TYR A 24 11.74 -16.08 -0.98
C TYR A 24 10.93 -17.25 -0.42
N ASN A 25 10.34 -17.12 0.79
CA ASN A 25 9.79 -18.26 1.52
C ASN A 25 8.26 -18.29 1.54
N GLY A 26 7.59 -17.48 0.70
CA GLY A 26 6.13 -17.47 0.60
C GLY A 26 5.43 -16.72 1.72
N LEU A 27 4.31 -17.25 2.20
CA LEU A 27 3.48 -16.64 3.23
C LEU A 27 3.68 -17.32 4.60
N PHE A 28 3.50 -16.53 5.64
CA PHE A 28 3.49 -16.96 7.03
C PHE A 28 2.29 -16.37 7.75
N ILE A 29 1.67 -17.15 8.61
CA ILE A 29 0.57 -16.71 9.47
C ILE A 29 1.02 -16.77 10.94
N GLU A 30 0.66 -15.75 11.71
CA GLU A 30 0.88 -15.77 13.15
C GLU A 30 -0.18 -16.67 13.83
N LYS A 31 0.28 -17.62 14.62
CA LYS A 31 -0.57 -18.48 15.47
C LYS A 31 0.11 -18.66 16.82
N ASP A 32 -0.55 -18.23 17.88
CA ASP A 32 -0.08 -18.39 19.28
C ASP A 32 1.31 -17.73 19.51
N GLY A 33 1.56 -16.60 18.86
CA GLY A 33 2.83 -15.86 18.93
C GLY A 33 3.98 -16.44 18.08
N GLU A 34 3.71 -17.49 17.30
CA GLU A 34 4.67 -18.10 16.39
C GLU A 34 4.25 -17.91 14.92
N TRP A 35 5.26 -17.76 14.04
CA TRP A 35 5.05 -17.68 12.59
C TRP A 35 5.08 -19.07 11.96
N LYS A 36 3.96 -19.49 11.38
CA LYS A 36 3.82 -20.76 10.68
C LYS A 36 3.73 -20.53 9.17
N GLN A 37 4.54 -21.26 8.40
CA GLN A 37 4.51 -21.17 6.96
C GLN A 37 3.20 -21.69 6.41
N VAL A 38 2.62 -20.94 5.46
CA VAL A 38 1.38 -21.33 4.76
C VAL A 38 1.75 -21.96 3.42
N SER A 39 1.22 -23.16 3.17
CA SER A 39 1.39 -23.83 1.89
C SER A 39 0.52 -23.17 0.82
N THR A 40 1.11 -22.49 -0.10
CA THR A 40 0.40 -21.74 -1.14
C THR A 40 0.63 -22.27 -2.55
N GLY A 41 1.69 -23.06 -2.76
CA GLY A 41 2.05 -23.59 -4.07
C GLY A 41 2.61 -22.56 -5.07
N PHE A 42 2.89 -21.31 -4.64
CA PHE A 42 3.52 -20.30 -5.49
C PHE A 42 4.92 -19.92 -4.99
N GLN A 43 5.76 -19.40 -5.93
CA GLN A 43 7.17 -19.08 -5.67
C GLN A 43 7.54 -17.63 -6.01
N LYS A 44 6.57 -16.79 -6.45
CA LYS A 44 6.84 -15.39 -6.80
C LYS A 44 6.69 -14.50 -5.58
N ARG A 45 7.46 -13.41 -5.55
CA ARG A 45 7.39 -12.43 -4.47
C ARG A 45 6.06 -11.69 -4.48
N ILE A 46 5.36 -11.73 -3.34
CA ILE A 46 4.20 -10.90 -3.08
C ILE A 46 4.67 -9.53 -2.55
N ARG A 47 4.11 -8.46 -3.11
CA ARG A 47 4.45 -7.07 -2.80
C ARG A 47 3.42 -6.37 -1.96
N ASP A 48 2.19 -6.86 -2.00
CA ASP A 48 1.09 -6.35 -1.20
C ASP A 48 0.13 -7.46 -0.82
N LEU A 49 -0.41 -7.34 0.38
CA LEU A 49 -1.47 -8.18 0.93
C LEU A 49 -2.60 -7.28 1.41
N HIS A 50 -3.82 -7.64 1.10
CA HIS A 50 -5.01 -6.93 1.53
C HIS A 50 -6.06 -7.93 1.99
N SER A 51 -6.69 -7.67 3.12
CA SER A 51 -7.78 -8.50 3.66
C SER A 51 -9.05 -7.69 3.80
N GLU A 52 -10.16 -8.28 3.37
CA GLU A 52 -11.51 -7.74 3.52
C GLU A 52 -12.42 -8.84 4.01
N GLY A 53 -12.87 -8.76 5.26
CA GLY A 53 -13.60 -9.85 5.90
C GLY A 53 -12.77 -11.14 5.98
N ASN A 54 -13.29 -12.24 5.42
CA ASN A 54 -12.57 -13.53 5.32
C ASN A 54 -11.78 -13.68 4.01
N VAL A 55 -11.86 -12.72 3.11
CA VAL A 55 -11.16 -12.78 1.83
C VAL A 55 -9.81 -12.11 1.95
N VAL A 56 -8.78 -12.76 1.43
CA VAL A 56 -7.41 -12.23 1.41
C VAL A 56 -6.90 -12.22 -0.02
N TYR A 57 -6.30 -11.12 -0.41
CA TYR A 57 -5.71 -10.92 -1.72
C TYR A 57 -4.21 -10.64 -1.59
N GLY A 58 -3.44 -11.09 -2.57
CA GLY A 58 -2.05 -10.73 -2.70
C GLY A 58 -1.65 -10.50 -4.14
N VAL A 59 -0.81 -9.51 -4.36
CA VAL A 59 -0.24 -9.18 -5.67
C VAL A 59 1.27 -9.03 -5.59
N GLY A 60 1.96 -9.21 -6.70
CA GLY A 60 3.41 -9.12 -6.69
C GLY A 60 4.06 -9.09 -8.06
N ASP A 61 5.25 -9.70 -8.14
CA ASP A 61 6.09 -9.69 -9.33
C ASP A 61 5.46 -10.51 -10.47
N GLU A 62 5.68 -10.06 -11.70
CA GLU A 62 5.25 -10.74 -12.94
C GLU A 62 3.74 -11.01 -13.02
N GLY A 63 2.93 -10.07 -12.51
CA GLY A 63 1.47 -10.16 -12.59
C GLY A 63 0.85 -11.25 -11.71
N VAL A 64 1.58 -11.76 -10.71
CA VAL A 64 1.00 -12.75 -9.78
C VAL A 64 -0.14 -12.12 -8.99
N PHE A 65 -1.24 -12.85 -8.90
CA PHE A 65 -2.39 -12.59 -8.05
C PHE A 65 -2.73 -13.86 -7.28
N ILE A 66 -2.87 -13.75 -5.98
CA ILE A 66 -3.29 -14.85 -5.11
C ILE A 66 -4.53 -14.43 -4.32
N ARG A 67 -5.40 -15.38 -4.04
CA ARG A 67 -6.63 -15.16 -3.30
C ARG A 67 -6.92 -16.31 -2.35
N SER A 68 -7.33 -16.00 -1.15
CA SER A 68 -7.97 -16.92 -0.21
C SER A 68 -9.39 -16.43 0.08
N MET A 69 -10.35 -17.35 0.15
CA MET A 69 -11.75 -17.07 0.50
C MET A 69 -12.06 -17.47 1.95
N ASN A 70 -11.11 -18.01 2.68
CA ASN A 70 -11.29 -18.61 4.01
C ASN A 70 -10.19 -18.17 5.00
N GLY A 71 -9.86 -16.88 5.01
CA GLY A 71 -8.92 -16.33 6.01
C GLY A 71 -7.48 -16.81 5.86
N GLY A 72 -7.06 -17.19 4.65
CA GLY A 72 -5.68 -17.61 4.39
C GLY A 72 -5.42 -19.12 4.55
N GLU A 73 -6.46 -19.95 4.74
CA GLU A 73 -6.30 -21.41 4.86
C GLU A 73 -5.99 -22.09 3.52
N THR A 74 -6.72 -21.70 2.47
CA THR A 74 -6.48 -22.21 1.10
C THR A 74 -6.35 -21.08 0.11
N TRP A 75 -5.58 -21.31 -0.95
CA TRP A 75 -5.22 -20.28 -1.92
C TRP A 75 -5.48 -20.69 -3.34
N THR A 76 -5.95 -19.73 -4.14
CA THR A 76 -5.98 -19.81 -5.61
C THR A 76 -4.94 -18.86 -6.18
N ILE A 77 -4.33 -19.23 -7.30
CA ILE A 77 -3.29 -18.47 -7.96
C ILE A 77 -3.76 -18.15 -9.38
N GLN A 78 -3.63 -16.90 -9.76
CA GLN A 78 -3.88 -16.40 -11.11
C GLN A 78 -2.69 -15.53 -11.57
N ARG A 79 -2.62 -15.24 -12.86
CA ARG A 79 -1.65 -14.31 -13.42
C ARG A 79 -2.34 -13.33 -14.35
N PHE A 80 -2.08 -12.05 -14.14
CA PHE A 80 -2.42 -11.02 -15.11
C PHE A 80 -1.48 -11.10 -16.33
N PRO A 81 -1.93 -10.72 -17.51
CA PRO A 81 -1.10 -10.72 -18.72
C PRO A 81 -0.11 -9.55 -18.73
N THR A 82 0.77 -9.51 -17.73
CA THR A 82 1.79 -8.47 -17.56
C THR A 82 3.07 -9.05 -16.94
N LYS A 83 4.21 -8.47 -17.31
CA LYS A 83 5.50 -8.71 -16.62
C LYS A 83 5.79 -7.64 -15.55
N ALA A 84 4.95 -6.61 -15.45
CA ALA A 84 5.12 -5.58 -14.46
C ALA A 84 4.82 -6.09 -13.04
N THR A 85 5.49 -5.50 -12.06
CA THR A 85 5.19 -5.71 -10.65
C THR A 85 3.94 -4.95 -10.25
N SER A 86 2.97 -5.65 -9.67
CA SER A 86 1.84 -5.07 -8.95
C SER A 86 2.27 -4.71 -7.53
N TRP A 87 2.13 -3.45 -7.15
CA TRP A 87 2.59 -2.96 -5.85
C TRP A 87 1.47 -2.79 -4.84
N ASN A 88 0.23 -2.89 -5.29
CA ASN A 88 -0.92 -2.67 -4.45
C ASN A 88 -2.15 -3.39 -5.00
N VAL A 89 -2.99 -3.87 -4.10
CA VAL A 89 -4.33 -4.40 -4.36
C VAL A 89 -5.28 -3.78 -3.33
N CYS A 90 -6.48 -3.42 -3.76
CA CYS A 90 -7.53 -2.94 -2.89
C CYS A 90 -8.86 -3.61 -3.24
N SER A 91 -9.74 -3.71 -2.25
CA SER A 91 -11.08 -4.29 -2.42
C SER A 91 -12.09 -3.64 -1.50
N ASN A 92 -13.35 -4.01 -1.69
CA ASN A 92 -14.42 -3.73 -0.75
C ASN A 92 -15.19 -5.02 -0.42
N GLU A 93 -16.08 -4.94 0.56
CA GLU A 93 -16.91 -6.05 1.03
C GLU A 93 -17.89 -6.58 -0.03
N ASN A 94 -18.24 -5.78 -1.05
CA ASN A 94 -19.16 -6.14 -2.13
C ASN A 94 -18.49 -6.96 -3.24
N GLY A 95 -17.23 -7.36 -3.08
CA GLY A 95 -16.49 -8.18 -4.04
C GLY A 95 -15.82 -7.42 -5.16
N THR A 96 -15.81 -6.08 -5.11
CA THR A 96 -14.95 -5.29 -6.00
C THR A 96 -13.50 -5.47 -5.60
N VAL A 97 -12.64 -5.85 -6.53
CA VAL A 97 -11.20 -5.99 -6.34
C VAL A 97 -10.47 -5.28 -7.46
N ILE A 98 -9.47 -4.49 -7.14
CA ILE A 98 -8.66 -3.79 -8.12
C ILE A 98 -7.20 -4.05 -7.86
N ALA A 99 -6.51 -4.54 -8.87
CA ALA A 99 -5.07 -4.68 -8.94
C ALA A 99 -4.53 -3.89 -10.14
N HIS A 100 -3.21 -3.81 -10.29
CA HIS A 100 -2.64 -3.09 -11.43
C HIS A 100 -1.43 -3.78 -12.05
N GLY A 101 -1.20 -3.54 -13.32
CA GLY A 101 0.07 -3.73 -14.01
C GLY A 101 0.90 -2.43 -13.96
N ASP A 102 1.61 -2.12 -15.05
CA ASP A 102 2.35 -0.85 -15.11
C ASP A 102 1.42 0.36 -15.29
N LYS A 103 0.60 0.34 -16.36
CA LYS A 103 -0.34 1.42 -16.73
C LYS A 103 -1.79 0.93 -16.82
N THR A 104 -2.04 -0.30 -16.43
CA THR A 104 -3.29 -1.03 -16.61
C THR A 104 -3.87 -1.37 -15.24
N LEU A 105 -5.18 -1.21 -15.09
CA LEU A 105 -5.95 -1.72 -13.98
C LEU A 105 -6.61 -3.05 -14.36
N TYR A 106 -6.66 -3.96 -13.42
CA TYR A 106 -7.45 -5.18 -13.46
C TYR A 106 -8.56 -5.04 -12.44
N HIS A 107 -9.79 -5.00 -12.91
CA HIS A 107 -10.99 -4.76 -12.12
C HIS A 107 -11.88 -6.00 -12.12
N SER A 108 -12.31 -6.40 -10.96
CA SER A 108 -13.23 -7.51 -10.72
C SER A 108 -14.39 -7.05 -9.84
N ASN A 109 -15.59 -7.52 -10.10
CA ASN A 109 -16.79 -7.34 -9.27
C ASN A 109 -17.26 -8.64 -8.62
N ASN A 110 -16.44 -9.68 -8.65
CA ASN A 110 -16.78 -11.02 -8.14
C ASN A 110 -15.60 -11.65 -7.38
N PHE A 111 -15.04 -10.89 -6.45
CA PHE A 111 -13.96 -11.32 -5.56
C PHE A 111 -12.70 -11.80 -6.31
N GLY A 112 -12.41 -11.25 -7.49
CA GLY A 112 -11.25 -11.65 -8.29
C GLY A 112 -11.43 -12.97 -9.05
N SER A 113 -12.66 -13.41 -9.31
CA SER A 113 -12.92 -14.62 -10.10
C SER A 113 -12.77 -14.36 -11.60
N THR A 114 -13.27 -13.22 -12.07
CA THR A 114 -13.07 -12.72 -13.44
C THR A 114 -12.63 -11.28 -13.44
N TRP A 115 -11.99 -10.84 -14.52
CA TRP A 115 -11.33 -9.55 -14.59
C TRP A 115 -11.66 -8.79 -15.86
N GLU A 116 -11.94 -7.51 -15.70
CA GLU A 116 -11.96 -6.51 -16.76
C GLU A 116 -10.62 -5.78 -16.79
N THR A 117 -10.14 -5.45 -17.98
CA THR A 117 -8.90 -4.66 -18.16
C THR A 117 -9.27 -3.21 -18.48
N ILE A 118 -8.73 -2.27 -17.70
CA ILE A 118 -8.97 -0.84 -17.87
C ILE A 118 -7.63 -0.13 -18.08
N GLN A 119 -7.58 0.78 -19.03
CA GLN A 119 -6.42 1.64 -19.30
C GLN A 119 -6.77 3.11 -18.94
N PRO A 120 -6.65 3.52 -17.67
CA PRO A 120 -7.12 4.84 -17.24
C PRO A 120 -6.37 5.98 -17.92
N PHE A 121 -5.12 5.75 -18.33
CA PHE A 121 -4.25 6.75 -18.95
C PHE A 121 -4.14 6.62 -20.49
N LEU A 122 -5.09 5.94 -21.16
CA LEU A 122 -5.02 5.68 -22.60
C LEU A 122 -4.79 6.95 -23.42
N ASN A 123 -5.47 8.04 -23.06
CA ASN A 123 -5.39 9.34 -23.75
C ASN A 123 -4.03 10.04 -23.63
N TYR A 124 -3.13 9.54 -22.77
CA TYR A 124 -1.78 10.10 -22.59
C TYR A 124 -0.71 9.37 -23.41
N GLY A 125 -1.08 8.32 -24.13
CA GLY A 125 -0.21 7.57 -25.04
C GLY A 125 1.10 7.10 -24.36
N SER A 126 2.24 7.38 -25.01
CA SER A 126 3.56 7.02 -24.48
C SER A 126 3.92 7.78 -23.20
N GLU A 127 3.39 8.98 -23.00
CA GLU A 127 3.60 9.82 -21.81
C GLU A 127 2.73 9.42 -20.61
N ALA A 128 1.90 8.36 -20.72
CA ALA A 128 1.06 7.87 -19.64
C ALA A 128 1.90 7.51 -18.40
N PRO A 129 1.55 7.99 -17.19
CA PRO A 129 2.27 7.65 -15.98
C PRO A 129 2.03 6.19 -15.59
N SER A 130 3.02 5.56 -14.95
CA SER A 130 2.89 4.22 -14.38
C SER A 130 2.21 4.28 -13.01
N ILE A 131 1.37 3.29 -12.72
CA ILE A 131 0.64 3.17 -11.45
C ILE A 131 1.60 2.67 -10.36
N ARG A 132 1.43 3.18 -9.13
CA ARG A 132 2.20 2.78 -7.96
C ARG A 132 1.35 2.36 -6.77
N SER A 133 0.27 3.08 -6.49
CA SER A 133 -0.63 2.82 -5.37
C SER A 133 -2.08 3.02 -5.77
N LEU A 134 -2.97 2.30 -5.09
CA LEU A 134 -4.41 2.34 -5.30
C LEU A 134 -5.10 2.47 -3.96
N PHE A 135 -6.23 3.16 -3.93
CA PHE A 135 -7.15 3.17 -2.80
C PHE A 135 -8.59 3.26 -3.31
N LEU A 136 -9.42 2.32 -2.89
CA LEU A 136 -10.83 2.24 -3.28
C LEU A 136 -11.70 2.88 -2.20
N TYR A 137 -12.56 3.82 -2.59
CA TYR A 137 -13.54 4.44 -1.72
C TYR A 137 -14.87 4.59 -2.44
N LYS A 138 -15.89 3.85 -2.01
CA LYS A 138 -17.16 3.74 -2.72
C LYS A 138 -16.94 3.27 -4.17
N HIS A 139 -17.37 4.05 -5.17
CA HIS A 139 -17.11 3.82 -6.59
C HIS A 139 -15.90 4.60 -7.13
N TYR A 140 -15.19 5.33 -6.27
CA TYR A 140 -14.01 6.09 -6.64
C TYR A 140 -12.73 5.29 -6.39
N LEU A 141 -11.86 5.24 -7.38
CA LEU A 141 -10.51 4.70 -7.27
C LEU A 141 -9.50 5.85 -7.29
N PHE A 142 -8.78 6.01 -6.20
CA PHE A 142 -7.61 6.89 -6.16
C PHE A 142 -6.39 6.15 -6.66
N ILE A 143 -5.68 6.75 -7.62
CA ILE A 143 -4.50 6.17 -8.28
C ILE A 143 -3.31 7.06 -8.00
N GLY A 144 -2.33 6.54 -7.26
CA GLY A 144 -1.02 7.16 -7.10
C GLY A 144 -0.05 6.68 -8.18
N THR A 145 0.75 7.59 -8.72
CA THR A 145 1.69 7.28 -9.81
C THR A 145 3.12 7.06 -9.33
N LYS A 146 3.90 6.29 -10.08
CA LYS A 146 5.36 6.30 -9.99
C LYS A 146 5.91 7.70 -10.32
N ILE A 147 7.22 7.90 -10.11
CA ILE A 147 7.89 9.15 -10.48
C ILE A 147 7.63 9.46 -11.95
N HIS A 148 7.08 10.64 -12.21
CA HIS A 148 6.81 11.11 -13.56
C HIS A 148 6.97 12.63 -13.64
N THR A 149 7.66 13.12 -14.70
CA THR A 149 8.02 14.53 -14.82
C THR A 149 6.85 15.47 -15.14
N LYS A 150 5.81 14.95 -15.80
CA LYS A 150 4.67 15.75 -16.29
C LYS A 150 3.35 15.35 -15.64
N TYR A 151 3.06 14.06 -15.54
CA TYR A 151 1.76 13.53 -15.12
C TYR A 151 1.79 12.81 -13.77
N GLY A 152 2.86 13.01 -12.96
CA GLY A 152 2.96 12.45 -11.61
C GLY A 152 1.94 13.04 -10.65
N GLY A 153 1.42 12.24 -9.71
CA GLY A 153 0.51 12.69 -8.68
C GLY A 153 -0.58 11.70 -8.30
N VAL A 154 -1.68 12.22 -7.77
CA VAL A 154 -2.89 11.46 -7.44
C VAL A 154 -3.96 11.74 -8.47
N TRP A 155 -4.56 10.67 -8.98
CA TRP A 155 -5.66 10.71 -9.92
C TRP A 155 -6.89 10.06 -9.31
N LEU A 156 -8.05 10.62 -9.60
CA LEU A 156 -9.36 10.08 -9.27
C LEU A 156 -9.93 9.43 -10.53
N PHE A 157 -10.26 8.16 -10.44
CA PHE A 157 -10.96 7.41 -11.47
C PHE A 157 -12.32 6.96 -10.94
N ASP A 158 -13.36 7.38 -11.60
CA ASP A 158 -14.74 6.97 -11.30
C ASP A 158 -15.02 5.64 -12.01
N LEU A 159 -15.30 4.59 -11.26
CA LEU A 159 -15.56 3.24 -11.78
C LEU A 159 -16.89 3.14 -12.52
N GLU A 160 -17.86 3.99 -12.21
CA GLU A 160 -19.20 4.00 -12.84
C GLU A 160 -19.18 4.78 -14.16
N THR A 161 -18.67 6.02 -14.12
CA THR A 161 -18.66 6.91 -15.29
C THR A 161 -17.41 6.77 -16.17
N ARG A 162 -16.39 6.05 -15.69
CA ARG A 162 -15.06 5.87 -16.33
C ARG A 162 -14.31 7.19 -16.55
N LYS A 163 -14.69 8.25 -15.85
CA LYS A 163 -13.99 9.53 -15.90
C LYS A 163 -12.72 9.50 -15.08
N LEU A 164 -11.67 10.11 -15.61
CA LEU A 164 -10.38 10.27 -14.97
C LEU A 164 -10.07 11.74 -14.75
N LYS A 165 -9.65 12.11 -13.54
CA LYS A 165 -9.27 13.47 -13.17
C LYS A 165 -8.02 13.46 -12.31
N ARG A 166 -7.08 14.36 -12.56
CA ARG A 166 -5.91 14.55 -11.70
C ARG A 166 -6.25 15.50 -10.57
N ILE A 167 -6.20 15.01 -9.34
CA ILE A 167 -6.60 15.76 -8.15
C ILE A 167 -5.41 16.29 -7.34
N LYS A 168 -4.20 15.75 -7.56
CA LYS A 168 -2.94 16.25 -6.97
C LYS A 168 -1.84 16.23 -8.02
N ILE A 169 -1.15 17.34 -8.18
CA ILE A 169 0.07 17.41 -8.98
C ILE A 169 1.28 17.12 -8.08
N ALA A 170 2.07 16.10 -8.44
CA ALA A 170 3.30 15.73 -7.74
C ALA A 170 4.38 15.31 -8.76
N MET A 171 4.89 16.30 -9.51
CA MET A 171 5.92 16.05 -10.50
C MET A 171 7.23 15.62 -9.82
N ASN A 172 7.93 14.66 -10.43
CA ASN A 172 9.18 14.08 -9.92
C ASN A 172 9.08 13.40 -8.55
N GLN A 173 7.87 13.12 -8.10
CA GLN A 173 7.58 12.36 -6.88
C GLN A 173 6.77 11.11 -7.22
N MET A 174 6.98 10.06 -6.45
CA MET A 174 6.16 8.86 -6.41
C MET A 174 5.10 9.03 -5.34
N ILE A 175 3.87 8.61 -5.61
CA ILE A 175 2.84 8.44 -4.58
C ILE A 175 2.86 6.96 -4.16
N SER A 176 3.49 6.68 -3.03
CA SER A 176 3.78 5.34 -2.55
C SER A 176 2.59 4.63 -1.91
N ALA A 177 1.76 5.39 -1.18
CA ALA A 177 0.56 4.89 -0.53
C ALA A 177 -0.53 5.96 -0.49
N LEU A 178 -1.77 5.50 -0.42
CA LEU A 178 -2.98 6.30 -0.28
C LEU A 178 -3.88 5.65 0.77
N THR A 179 -4.57 6.44 1.57
CA THR A 179 -5.58 5.98 2.53
C THR A 179 -6.57 7.10 2.84
N ILE A 180 -7.66 6.74 3.52
CA ILE A 180 -8.60 7.70 4.10
C ILE A 180 -8.54 7.61 5.62
N HIS A 181 -8.46 8.76 6.28
CA HIS A 181 -8.53 8.89 7.74
C HIS A 181 -9.35 10.13 8.11
N ASN A 182 -10.37 9.97 8.95
CA ASN A 182 -11.23 11.05 9.44
C ASN A 182 -11.73 12.02 8.33
N SER A 183 -12.28 11.46 7.23
CA SER A 183 -12.73 12.21 6.04
C SER A 183 -11.63 12.94 5.28
N TYR A 184 -10.38 12.61 5.49
CA TYR A 184 -9.26 13.11 4.69
C TYR A 184 -8.66 12.00 3.83
N LEU A 185 -8.46 12.29 2.53
CA LEU A 185 -7.59 11.49 1.67
C LEU A 185 -6.14 11.87 2.01
N VAL A 186 -5.35 10.88 2.39
CA VAL A 186 -3.95 11.05 2.75
C VAL A 186 -3.08 10.37 1.71
N SER A 187 -2.01 11.03 1.31
CA SER A 187 -1.01 10.50 0.38
C SER A 187 0.39 10.52 1.00
N ALA A 188 1.07 9.39 0.95
CA ALA A 188 2.50 9.30 1.19
C ALA A 188 3.28 9.43 -0.12
N SER A 189 4.37 10.17 -0.11
CA SER A 189 5.19 10.38 -1.30
C SER A 189 6.67 10.21 -1.06
N GLY A 190 7.43 10.08 -2.15
CA GLY A 190 8.87 10.00 -2.11
C GLY A 190 9.54 10.30 -3.44
N SER A 191 10.85 10.51 -3.39
CA SER A 191 11.66 10.75 -4.57
C SER A 191 13.07 10.19 -4.37
N CYS A 192 13.69 9.77 -5.47
CA CYS A 192 15.09 9.34 -5.48
C CYS A 192 16.08 10.45 -5.88
N LYS A 193 15.62 11.68 -6.16
CA LYS A 193 16.43 12.80 -6.68
C LYS A 193 16.69 13.90 -5.66
N GLY A 194 16.85 13.56 -4.36
CA GLY A 194 17.16 14.56 -3.33
C GLY A 194 15.95 15.41 -2.88
N ILE A 195 14.78 15.19 -3.43
CA ILE A 195 13.53 15.79 -2.96
C ILE A 195 13.03 14.91 -1.81
N SER A 196 12.79 15.50 -0.64
CA SER A 196 12.22 14.75 0.48
C SER A 196 10.80 14.29 0.18
N GLY A 197 10.46 13.08 0.65
CA GLY A 197 9.09 12.60 0.72
C GLY A 197 8.25 13.48 1.64
N ASN A 198 6.95 13.44 1.43
CA ASN A 198 6.00 14.14 2.29
C ASN A 198 4.72 13.33 2.51
N ILE A 199 4.02 13.66 3.58
CA ILE A 199 2.63 13.28 3.81
C ILE A 199 1.78 14.49 3.49
N SER A 200 0.80 14.31 2.61
CA SER A 200 -0.14 15.38 2.27
C SER A 200 -1.56 14.86 2.36
N PHE A 201 -2.50 15.74 2.65
CA PHE A 201 -3.90 15.38 2.80
C PHE A 201 -4.82 16.43 2.21
N CYS A 202 -6.02 16.02 1.83
CA CYS A 202 -7.11 16.88 1.45
C CYS A 202 -8.42 16.32 2.01
N ARG A 203 -9.40 17.19 2.25
CA ARG A 203 -10.73 16.75 2.72
C ARG A 203 -11.47 16.05 1.60
N ILE A 204 -12.11 14.92 1.92
CA ILE A 204 -13.03 14.21 1.04
C ILE A 204 -14.44 14.57 1.50
N ASP A 205 -15.07 15.44 0.78
CA ASP A 205 -16.49 15.77 0.90
C ASP A 205 -17.16 15.64 -0.47
N GLU A 206 -18.38 16.12 -0.58
CA GLU A 206 -19.12 16.13 -1.86
C GLU A 206 -18.39 16.93 -2.96
N SER A 207 -17.36 17.71 -2.60
CA SER A 207 -16.56 18.50 -3.53
C SER A 207 -15.38 17.75 -4.17
N ILE A 208 -15.21 16.43 -3.95
CA ILE A 208 -14.10 15.67 -4.54
C ILE A 208 -14.10 15.71 -6.08
N GLU A 209 -15.25 15.97 -6.67
CA GLU A 209 -15.40 16.23 -8.10
C GLU A 209 -15.12 17.68 -8.50
N SER A 210 -15.00 18.59 -7.52
CA SER A 210 -14.68 20.00 -7.76
C SER A 210 -13.28 20.17 -8.37
N ASP A 211 -13.10 21.20 -9.19
CA ASP A 211 -11.82 21.51 -9.83
C ASP A 211 -10.76 22.07 -8.86
N LYS A 212 -11.14 22.38 -7.63
CA LYS A 212 -10.27 22.99 -6.63
C LYS A 212 -10.22 22.15 -5.36
N ILE A 213 -9.43 21.07 -5.36
CA ILE A 213 -9.13 20.31 -4.17
C ILE A 213 -7.89 20.92 -3.49
N GLY A 214 -8.08 21.46 -2.29
CA GLY A 214 -6.99 22.03 -1.47
C GLY A 214 -6.18 20.92 -0.80
N TRP A 215 -4.93 20.71 -1.22
CA TRP A 215 -4.01 19.80 -0.55
C TRP A 215 -3.15 20.54 0.48
N HIS A 216 -3.06 19.98 1.66
CA HIS A 216 -2.17 20.41 2.74
C HIS A 216 -1.01 19.43 2.87
N THR A 217 0.17 19.91 3.26
CA THR A 217 1.34 19.06 3.48
C THR A 217 1.75 19.14 4.94
N CYS A 218 1.90 17.99 5.59
CA CYS A 218 2.37 17.92 6.96
C CYS A 218 3.85 18.35 7.06
N GLN A 219 4.16 19.08 8.13
CA GLN A 219 5.55 19.32 8.52
C GLN A 219 6.12 18.07 9.17
N SER A 220 7.38 17.76 8.89
CA SER A 220 8.07 16.61 9.48
C SER A 220 9.33 17.06 10.18
N GLU A 221 9.53 16.58 11.40
CA GLU A 221 10.75 16.79 12.19
C GLU A 221 11.99 16.18 11.51
N GLN A 222 11.81 15.05 10.84
CA GLN A 222 12.86 14.38 10.11
C GLN A 222 12.49 14.25 8.63
N LYS A 223 13.40 14.70 7.76
CA LYS A 223 13.24 14.55 6.32
C LYS A 223 13.55 13.12 5.89
N ALA A 224 12.52 12.35 5.54
CA ALA A 224 12.69 11.06 4.88
C ALA A 224 12.82 11.24 3.36
N SER A 225 13.61 10.38 2.70
CA SER A 225 13.66 10.37 1.23
C SER A 225 12.32 9.95 0.64
N SER A 226 11.65 9.00 1.28
CA SER A 226 10.30 8.56 0.92
C SER A 226 9.58 8.03 2.14
N TYR A 227 8.29 8.31 2.24
CA TYR A 227 7.35 7.55 3.04
C TYR A 227 6.78 6.43 2.18
N LEU A 228 6.66 5.20 2.71
CA LEU A 228 6.40 4.00 1.92
C LEU A 228 4.99 3.48 2.04
N ASP A 229 4.43 3.54 3.24
CA ASP A 229 3.12 2.97 3.54
C ASP A 229 2.34 3.81 4.55
N LEU A 230 1.03 3.59 4.59
CA LEU A 230 0.08 4.24 5.49
C LEU A 230 -0.81 3.18 6.12
N SER A 231 -0.95 3.20 7.43
CA SER A 231 -1.88 2.32 8.17
C SER A 231 -2.75 3.13 9.09
N VAL A 232 -4.06 2.87 9.00
CA VAL A 232 -5.10 3.52 9.80
C VAL A 232 -5.74 2.50 10.72
N ASP A 233 -5.91 2.85 11.98
CA ASP A 233 -6.79 2.15 12.92
C ASP A 233 -7.53 3.21 13.76
N GLN A 234 -8.85 3.19 13.68
CA GLN A 234 -9.80 4.08 14.37
C GLN A 234 -9.33 5.56 14.45
N HIS A 235 -8.39 5.86 15.34
CA HIS A 235 -7.95 7.24 15.63
C HIS A 235 -6.47 7.50 15.33
N VAL A 236 -5.73 6.50 14.86
CA VAL A 236 -4.29 6.64 14.69
C VAL A 236 -3.89 6.33 13.24
N LEU A 237 -3.11 7.24 12.67
CA LEU A 237 -2.50 7.09 11.36
C LEU A 237 -0.98 6.99 11.52
N TYR A 238 -0.43 5.86 11.06
CA TYR A 238 1.00 5.64 11.01
C TYR A 238 1.52 5.62 9.59
N THR A 239 2.81 5.94 9.44
CA THR A 239 3.56 5.80 8.19
C THR A 239 4.95 5.27 8.46
N THR A 240 5.55 4.64 7.46
CA THR A 240 6.92 4.17 7.48
C THR A 240 7.76 4.88 6.42
N SER A 241 9.07 4.89 6.60
CA SER A 241 9.99 5.50 5.65
C SER A 241 10.92 4.49 4.96
N THR A 242 11.59 4.96 3.90
CA THR A 242 12.79 4.29 3.38
C THR A 242 13.93 4.38 4.41
N GLN A 243 14.83 3.39 4.39
CA GLN A 243 16.05 3.44 5.20
C GLN A 243 16.94 4.64 4.81
N ASN A 244 17.56 5.22 5.80
CA ASN A 244 18.61 6.22 5.65
C ASN A 244 19.97 5.58 5.31
N LYS A 245 21.06 6.38 5.28
CA LYS A 245 22.42 5.90 5.03
C LYS A 245 22.93 4.92 6.08
N ALA A 246 22.37 4.94 7.29
CA ALA A 246 22.70 4.00 8.37
C ALA A 246 21.88 2.69 8.31
N GLY A 247 21.06 2.49 7.27
CA GLY A 247 20.22 1.32 7.12
C GLY A 247 19.00 1.31 8.05
N ILE A 248 18.57 2.48 8.53
CA ILE A 248 17.46 2.61 9.49
C ILE A 248 16.32 3.40 8.83
N SER A 249 15.10 2.87 8.91
CA SER A 249 13.85 3.57 8.59
C SER A 249 13.11 3.99 9.85
N THR A 250 12.25 4.99 9.72
CA THR A 250 11.43 5.50 10.82
C THR A 250 10.00 5.01 10.72
N VAL A 251 9.37 4.80 11.86
CA VAL A 251 7.92 4.71 12.01
C VAL A 251 7.45 6.03 12.59
N CYS A 252 6.47 6.62 11.93
CA CYS A 252 5.99 7.95 12.31
C CYS A 252 4.46 7.92 12.53
N ARG A 253 4.01 8.70 13.50
CA ARG A 253 2.61 9.05 13.68
C ARG A 253 2.28 10.31 12.88
N VAL A 254 1.15 10.30 12.21
CA VAL A 254 0.66 11.45 11.43
C VAL A 254 -0.51 12.08 12.17
N LEU A 255 -0.38 13.34 12.52
CA LEU A 255 -1.38 14.15 13.23
C LEU A 255 -1.94 15.16 12.22
N LEU A 256 -3.05 14.80 11.57
CA LEU A 256 -3.61 15.60 10.46
C LEU A 256 -4.14 16.96 10.91
N GLU A 257 -4.76 17.03 12.08
CA GLU A 257 -5.30 18.27 12.62
C GLU A 257 -4.21 19.29 12.94
N GLU A 258 -3.05 18.80 13.39
CA GLU A 258 -1.87 19.62 13.68
C GLU A 258 -1.00 19.84 12.44
N GLY A 259 -1.20 19.06 11.40
CA GLY A 259 -0.41 19.09 10.15
C GLY A 259 1.03 18.66 10.35
N ILE A 260 1.30 17.70 11.26
CA ILE A 260 2.66 17.25 11.58
C ILE A 260 2.84 15.74 11.47
N VAL A 261 4.10 15.34 11.24
CA VAL A 261 4.56 13.95 11.26
C VAL A 261 5.65 13.82 12.31
N THR A 262 5.40 13.02 13.35
CA THR A 262 6.32 12.80 14.47
C THR A 262 6.91 11.40 14.43
N VAL A 263 8.21 11.27 14.70
CA VAL A 263 8.88 9.97 14.77
C VAL A 263 8.52 9.28 16.09
N CYS A 264 8.00 8.05 15.99
CA CYS A 264 7.67 7.22 17.15
C CYS A 264 8.74 6.16 17.42
N ASP A 265 9.31 5.60 16.36
CA ASP A 265 10.27 4.49 16.46
C ASP A 265 11.15 4.40 15.21
N SER A 266 12.10 3.47 15.24
CA SER A 266 12.97 3.15 14.12
C SER A 266 13.14 1.64 13.98
N VAL A 267 13.26 1.19 12.72
CA VAL A 267 13.47 -0.22 12.36
C VAL A 267 14.66 -0.34 11.41
N LYS A 268 15.39 -1.47 11.48
CA LYS A 268 16.47 -1.76 10.54
C LYS A 268 15.90 -2.08 9.15
N GLY A 269 16.53 -1.59 8.09
CA GLY A 269 16.13 -1.81 6.71
C GLY A 269 14.98 -0.89 6.26
N HIS A 270 14.31 -1.26 5.17
CA HIS A 270 13.13 -0.53 4.69
C HIS A 270 11.87 -0.98 5.43
N GLY A 271 11.05 -0.05 5.86
CA GLY A 271 9.69 -0.32 6.34
C GLY A 271 8.70 -0.41 5.18
N TRP A 272 8.61 -1.57 4.52
CA TRP A 272 7.81 -1.72 3.30
C TRP A 272 6.32 -1.60 3.50
N ARG A 273 5.81 -2.16 4.60
CA ARG A 273 4.40 -2.15 4.98
C ARG A 273 4.24 -2.04 6.48
N ILE A 274 3.15 -1.47 6.92
CA ILE A 274 2.80 -1.32 8.32
C ILE A 274 1.33 -1.68 8.53
N VAL A 275 1.02 -2.37 9.62
CA VAL A 275 -0.36 -2.61 10.09
C VAL A 275 -0.48 -2.20 11.54
N ASN A 276 -1.62 -1.62 11.90
CA ASN A 276 -1.92 -1.23 13.27
C ASN A 276 -2.41 -2.45 14.06
N GLU A 277 -1.98 -2.53 15.32
CA GLU A 277 -2.39 -3.47 16.34
C GLU A 277 -3.02 -2.74 17.52
N LYS A 278 -3.74 -3.48 18.40
CA LYS A 278 -4.43 -2.87 19.57
C LYS A 278 -3.50 -2.04 20.45
N GLU A 279 -2.23 -2.42 20.55
CA GLU A 279 -1.22 -1.81 21.41
C GLU A 279 0.00 -1.32 20.61
N GLY A 280 -0.22 -0.85 19.36
CA GLY A 280 0.87 -0.34 18.55
C GLY A 280 0.78 -0.71 17.07
N TYR A 281 1.85 -1.20 16.49
CA TYR A 281 1.95 -1.52 15.07
C TYR A 281 2.96 -2.66 14.80
N VAL A 282 2.84 -3.26 13.63
CA VAL A 282 3.81 -4.22 13.11
C VAL A 282 4.30 -3.75 11.73
N VAL A 283 5.60 -3.78 11.51
CA VAL A 283 6.24 -3.36 10.26
C VAL A 283 6.83 -4.55 9.53
N ALA A 284 6.44 -4.75 8.28
CA ALA A 284 7.11 -5.67 7.37
C ALA A 284 8.29 -4.95 6.72
N GLY A 285 9.50 -5.51 6.88
CA GLY A 285 10.73 -4.89 6.42
C GLY A 285 11.87 -5.87 6.20
N SER A 286 13.07 -5.35 5.98
CA SER A 286 14.29 -6.15 5.90
C SER A 286 14.78 -6.50 7.29
N GLY A 287 15.12 -7.78 7.56
CA GLY A 287 15.67 -8.22 8.85
C GLY A 287 15.84 -9.74 8.90
N GLU A 288 16.53 -10.25 9.91
CA GLU A 288 16.54 -11.68 10.21
C GLU A 288 15.26 -12.07 10.94
N LEU A 289 14.68 -13.24 10.66
CA LEU A 289 13.47 -13.74 11.33
C LEU A 289 13.63 -13.79 12.87
N LYS A 290 14.86 -14.01 13.37
CA LYS A 290 15.19 -13.96 14.79
C LYS A 290 15.29 -12.52 15.36
N GLU A 291 15.59 -11.53 14.51
CA GLU A 291 15.62 -10.10 14.88
C GLU A 291 14.34 -9.36 14.56
N MET A 292 13.35 -10.01 13.94
CA MET A 292 11.96 -9.57 13.96
C MET A 292 11.40 -9.74 15.38
N GLN A 293 12.08 -9.15 16.35
CA GLN A 293 11.48 -8.79 17.62
C GLN A 293 10.47 -7.69 17.27
N TRP A 294 9.29 -8.17 17.03
CA TRP A 294 8.09 -7.37 16.91
C TRP A 294 8.05 -6.47 18.13
N LYS A 295 8.46 -5.22 17.97
CA LYS A 295 8.29 -4.25 19.04
C LYS A 295 6.79 -3.96 19.11
N LYS A 296 6.04 -4.82 19.80
CA LYS A 296 4.80 -4.40 20.43
C LYS A 296 5.19 -3.34 21.45
N LYS A 297 5.14 -2.08 21.08
CA LYS A 297 5.17 -0.99 22.06
C LYS A 297 3.74 -0.63 22.37
N ALA A 298 3.35 -0.89 23.62
CA ALA A 298 2.21 -0.20 24.22
C ALA A 298 2.47 1.32 24.13
N VAL A 299 1.47 2.04 23.62
CA VAL A 299 1.40 3.51 23.65
C VAL A 299 0.95 3.95 25.03
#